data_608df5c4f8f6e2bf752bfce47aed2729
#
_entry.id   608df5c4f8f6e2bf752bfce47aed2729
#
_cell.length_a   1.000
_cell.length_b   1.000
_cell.length_c   1.000
_cell.angle_alpha   90.00
_cell.angle_beta   90.00
_cell.angle_gamma   90.00
#
_symmetry.space_group_name_H-M   'P 1'
#
loop_
_entity.id
_entity.type
_entity.pdbx_description
1 polymer ?
#
loop_
_entity_poly.entity_id
_entity_poly.type
_entity_poly.pdbx_seq_one_letter_code
_entity_poly.pdbx_strand_id
1 'polypeptide(L)'
;GTKKLWIESANRDADLALKVTKKIDEAQAELTPDTDLVIEDRKEPSSAIEVLEELMADPAWSSCVTVLPSAIKGAEESVFANLKQLKTYLLRLASFAAARRTRRGTTNEAIAEENGLGGVYRRAVSFTAETKYAEDYIARWNGAARIFGEHLTVGFSVNNARCFSAHFLFDQHSGKIVIGRMGKHGCCTRSNS
;
A
#
# COMPACT_ATOMS: atom_id res chain seq x y z
N GLY A 1 48.66 30.90 8.12
CA GLY A 1 48.02 30.67 6.79
C GLY A 1 46.68 29.93 6.87
N THR A 2 46.47 29.01 7.82
CA THR A 2 45.30 28.13 7.87
C THR A 2 43.99 28.82 8.29
N LYS A 3 43.99 29.74 9.18
CA LYS A 3 42.74 30.47 9.62
C LYS A 3 42.12 31.30 8.49
N LYS A 4 42.91 31.86 7.59
CA LYS A 4 42.39 32.68 6.47
C LYS A 4 41.67 31.82 5.43
N LEU A 5 42.16 30.62 5.17
CA LEU A 5 41.53 29.65 4.27
C LEU A 5 40.16 29.14 4.77
N TRP A 6 40.02 28.94 6.09
CA TRP A 6 38.73 28.53 6.70
C TRP A 6 37.66 29.60 6.61
N ILE A 7 38.04 30.87 6.80
CA ILE A 7 37.11 32.00 6.70
C ILE A 7 36.64 32.19 5.24
N GLU A 8 37.54 32.05 4.27
CA GLU A 8 37.19 32.17 2.85
C GLU A 8 36.34 30.99 2.34
N SER A 9 36.46 29.77 2.91
CA SER A 9 35.59 28.65 2.64
C SER A 9 34.21 28.87 3.22
N ALA A 10 34.12 29.23 4.49
CA ALA A 10 32.84 29.50 5.16
C ALA A 10 32.03 30.63 4.50
N ASN A 11 32.70 31.68 4.01
CA ASN A 11 32.04 32.76 3.29
C ASN A 11 31.52 32.33 1.90
N ARG A 12 32.23 31.44 1.20
CA ARG A 12 31.75 30.87 -0.07
C ARG A 12 30.54 29.97 0.11
N ASP A 13 30.52 29.16 1.16
CA ASP A 13 29.39 28.28 1.49
C ASP A 13 28.16 29.08 1.89
N ALA A 14 28.33 30.17 2.63
CA ALA A 14 27.26 31.10 2.98
C ALA A 14 26.68 31.83 1.74
N ASP A 15 27.54 32.28 0.82
CA ASP A 15 27.11 32.94 -0.43
C ASP A 15 26.39 31.97 -1.38
N LEU A 16 26.84 30.72 -1.41
CA LEU A 16 26.17 29.65 -2.17
C LEU A 16 24.78 29.31 -1.59
N ALA A 17 24.68 29.20 -0.27
CA ALA A 17 23.42 28.98 0.42
C ALA A 17 22.42 30.10 0.16
N LEU A 18 22.88 31.38 0.22
CA LEU A 18 22.04 32.54 -0.05
C LEU A 18 21.53 32.57 -1.50
N LYS A 19 22.36 32.17 -2.47
CA LYS A 19 21.97 32.06 -3.90
C LYS A 19 20.97 30.95 -4.15
N VAL A 20 21.10 29.82 -3.46
CA VAL A 20 20.14 28.70 -3.54
C VAL A 20 18.79 29.11 -2.94
N THR A 21 18.79 29.74 -1.77
CA THR A 21 17.56 30.22 -1.13
C THR A 21 16.84 31.24 -2.02
N LYS A 22 17.57 32.21 -2.58
CA LYS A 22 16.99 33.20 -3.48
C LYS A 22 16.37 32.57 -4.75
N LYS A 23 17.02 31.54 -5.34
CA LYS A 23 16.44 30.80 -6.47
C LYS A 23 15.20 30.00 -6.11
N ILE A 24 15.12 29.46 -4.88
CA ILE A 24 13.92 28.78 -4.39
C ILE A 24 12.79 29.77 -4.20
N ASP A 25 13.05 30.94 -3.61
CA ASP A 25 12.07 32.00 -3.42
C ASP A 25 11.57 32.57 -4.77
N GLU A 26 12.45 32.75 -5.75
CA GLU A 26 12.10 33.17 -7.11
C GLU A 26 11.25 32.09 -7.82
N ALA A 27 11.60 30.80 -7.69
CA ALA A 27 10.81 29.70 -8.26
C ALA A 27 9.45 29.53 -7.55
N GLN A 28 9.35 29.84 -6.27
CA GLN A 28 8.08 29.86 -5.53
C GLN A 28 7.22 31.07 -5.85
N ALA A 29 7.84 32.21 -6.20
CA ALA A 29 7.12 33.43 -6.62
C ALA A 29 6.60 33.34 -8.07
N GLU A 30 7.22 32.53 -8.92
CA GLU A 30 6.72 32.22 -10.28
C GLU A 30 5.56 31.22 -10.30
N LEU A 31 5.30 30.52 -9.21
CA LEU A 31 4.08 29.77 -8.97
C LEU A 31 2.96 30.74 -8.57
N THR A 32 2.55 31.57 -9.54
CA THR A 32 1.33 32.38 -9.39
C THR A 32 0.13 31.46 -9.16
N PRO A 33 -0.77 31.79 -8.22
CA PRO A 33 -1.96 31.00 -7.91
C PRO A 33 -3.07 31.24 -8.96
N ASP A 34 -2.73 31.35 -10.23
CA ASP A 34 -3.71 31.62 -11.29
C ASP A 34 -3.65 30.59 -12.43
N THR A 35 -3.37 29.35 -12.03
CA THR A 35 -3.89 28.23 -12.79
C THR A 35 -5.13 27.82 -12.02
N ASP A 36 -6.30 28.17 -12.56
CA ASP A 36 -7.54 27.44 -12.31
C ASP A 36 -7.23 25.97 -12.61
N LEU A 37 -6.64 25.29 -11.61
CA LEU A 37 -6.72 23.85 -11.54
C LEU A 37 -8.21 23.59 -11.54
N VAL A 38 -8.73 23.24 -12.69
CA VAL A 38 -9.98 22.52 -12.80
C VAL A 38 -9.78 21.35 -11.85
N ILE A 39 -10.24 21.53 -10.62
CA ILE A 39 -10.47 20.44 -9.69
C ILE A 39 -11.57 19.68 -10.41
N GLU A 40 -11.16 18.76 -11.31
CA GLU A 40 -12.05 17.71 -11.73
C GLU A 40 -12.65 17.20 -10.45
N ASP A 41 -13.95 17.36 -10.34
CA ASP A 41 -14.76 16.90 -9.20
C ASP A 41 -14.64 15.38 -9.19
N ARG A 42 -13.49 14.90 -8.69
CA ARG A 42 -13.18 13.47 -8.59
C ARG A 42 -14.17 12.93 -7.58
N LYS A 43 -15.27 12.43 -8.10
CA LYS A 43 -16.29 11.72 -7.34
C LYS A 43 -15.58 10.75 -6.40
N GLU A 44 -15.78 10.92 -5.10
CA GLU A 44 -15.23 9.97 -4.14
C GLU A 44 -15.72 8.55 -4.46
N PRO A 45 -14.86 7.55 -4.38
CA PRO A 45 -15.25 6.18 -4.66
C PRO A 45 -16.41 5.76 -3.75
N SER A 46 -17.41 5.12 -4.34
CA SER A 46 -18.63 4.69 -3.67
C SER A 46 -18.63 3.18 -3.32
N SER A 47 -17.61 2.45 -3.77
CA SER A 47 -17.48 1.01 -3.56
C SER A 47 -16.02 0.57 -3.46
N ALA A 48 -15.79 -0.63 -2.94
CA ALA A 48 -14.44 -1.20 -2.84
C ALA A 48 -13.81 -1.45 -4.22
N ILE A 49 -14.63 -1.80 -5.22
CA ILE A 49 -14.14 -1.99 -6.58
C ILE A 49 -13.70 -0.67 -7.20
N GLU A 50 -14.41 0.43 -7.02
CA GLU A 50 -14.00 1.75 -7.52
C GLU A 50 -12.67 2.21 -6.90
N VAL A 51 -12.46 1.95 -5.59
CA VAL A 51 -11.16 2.19 -4.94
C VAL A 51 -10.05 1.38 -5.61
N LEU A 52 -10.31 0.11 -5.89
CA LEU A 52 -9.33 -0.78 -6.49
C LEU A 52 -9.00 -0.38 -7.93
N GLU A 53 -10.02 -0.04 -8.73
CA GLU A 53 -9.85 0.42 -10.12
C GLU A 53 -9.04 1.72 -10.20
N GLU A 54 -9.31 2.67 -9.30
CA GLU A 54 -8.52 3.90 -9.20
C GLU A 54 -7.04 3.60 -8.93
N LEU A 55 -6.76 2.69 -8.00
CA LEU A 55 -5.38 2.30 -7.67
C LEU A 55 -4.71 1.51 -8.79
N MET A 56 -5.44 0.61 -9.45
CA MET A 56 -4.92 -0.16 -10.59
C MET A 56 -4.59 0.73 -11.79
N ALA A 57 -5.27 1.85 -11.95
CA ALA A 57 -4.99 2.86 -12.98
C ALA A 57 -3.74 3.70 -12.65
N ASP A 58 -3.28 3.74 -11.41
CA ASP A 58 -2.05 4.41 -11.00
C ASP A 58 -0.81 3.56 -11.36
N PRO A 59 0.07 4.01 -12.28
CA PRO A 59 1.28 3.30 -12.66
C PRO A 59 2.24 3.04 -11.49
N ALA A 60 2.31 3.96 -10.52
CA ALA A 60 3.18 3.81 -9.36
C ALA A 60 2.70 2.65 -8.48
N TRP A 61 1.40 2.58 -8.21
CA TRP A 61 0.81 1.50 -7.44
C TRP A 61 0.90 0.15 -8.19
N SER A 62 0.51 0.10 -9.45
CA SER A 62 0.51 -1.13 -10.28
C SER A 62 1.92 -1.66 -10.58
N SER A 63 2.95 -0.81 -10.44
CA SER A 63 4.34 -1.28 -10.46
C SER A 63 4.72 -2.14 -9.26
N CYS A 64 3.98 -2.03 -8.16
CA CYS A 64 4.23 -2.72 -6.88
C CYS A 64 3.22 -3.82 -6.57
N VAL A 65 2.01 -3.73 -7.12
CA VAL A 65 0.89 -4.63 -6.80
C VAL A 65 0.26 -5.16 -8.07
N THR A 66 -0.07 -6.45 -8.07
CA THR A 66 -0.87 -7.12 -9.10
C THR A 66 -2.14 -7.65 -8.44
N VAL A 67 -3.27 -7.53 -9.11
CA VAL A 67 -4.58 -7.98 -8.59
C VAL A 67 -5.10 -9.09 -9.49
N LEU A 68 -5.46 -10.24 -8.90
CA LEU A 68 -6.04 -11.35 -9.64
C LEU A 68 -7.55 -11.16 -9.84
N PRO A 69 -8.13 -11.79 -10.88
CA PRO A 69 -9.58 -11.72 -11.14
C PRO A 69 -10.45 -12.12 -9.95
N SER A 70 -10.00 -13.09 -9.15
CA SER A 70 -10.69 -13.51 -7.92
C SER A 70 -10.75 -12.41 -6.85
N ALA A 71 -9.71 -11.58 -6.76
CA ALA A 71 -9.69 -10.43 -5.85
C ALA A 71 -10.58 -9.30 -6.37
N ILE A 72 -10.61 -9.06 -7.68
CA ILE A 72 -11.52 -8.09 -8.32
C ILE A 72 -12.97 -8.47 -8.02
N LYS A 73 -13.35 -9.72 -8.27
CA LYS A 73 -14.69 -10.23 -7.95
C LYS A 73 -15.04 -10.04 -6.47
N GLY A 74 -14.11 -10.32 -5.57
CA GLY A 74 -14.33 -10.11 -4.14
C GLY A 74 -14.50 -8.64 -3.75
N ALA A 75 -13.85 -7.71 -4.45
CA ALA A 75 -14.03 -6.28 -4.28
C ALA A 75 -15.40 -5.81 -4.82
N GLU A 76 -15.87 -6.35 -5.95
CA GLU A 76 -17.23 -6.09 -6.51
C GLU A 76 -18.35 -6.52 -5.55
N GLU A 77 -18.16 -7.66 -4.88
CA GLU A 77 -19.14 -8.21 -3.92
C GLU A 77 -19.02 -7.58 -2.53
N SER A 78 -18.05 -6.72 -2.29
CA SER A 78 -17.76 -6.15 -0.98
C SER A 78 -18.74 -5.04 -0.63
N VAL A 79 -19.28 -5.12 0.60
CA VAL A 79 -20.13 -4.10 1.21
C VAL A 79 -19.38 -3.28 2.27
N PHE A 80 -18.06 -3.30 2.25
CA PHE A 80 -17.22 -2.57 3.22
C PHE A 80 -17.44 -1.07 3.10
N ALA A 81 -17.79 -0.42 4.23
CA ALA A 81 -18.24 0.96 4.22
C ALA A 81 -17.13 2.00 4.32
N ASN A 82 -15.99 1.68 4.97
CA ASN A 82 -14.90 2.65 5.17
C ASN A 82 -13.91 2.64 4.02
N LEU A 83 -14.34 3.16 2.87
CA LEU A 83 -13.56 3.16 1.63
C LEU A 83 -12.28 4.00 1.72
N LYS A 84 -12.29 5.08 2.49
CA LYS A 84 -11.09 5.90 2.75
C LYS A 84 -10.02 5.10 3.48
N GLN A 85 -10.41 4.31 4.47
CA GLN A 85 -9.50 3.43 5.21
C GLN A 85 -8.97 2.32 4.29
N LEU A 86 -9.83 1.71 3.48
CA LEU A 86 -9.45 0.71 2.48
C LEU A 86 -8.39 1.25 1.54
N LYS A 87 -8.64 2.41 0.92
CA LYS A 87 -7.69 3.08 0.02
C LYS A 87 -6.35 3.33 0.71
N THR A 88 -6.37 3.83 1.94
CA THR A 88 -5.16 4.08 2.71
C THR A 88 -4.33 2.82 2.90
N TYR A 89 -4.94 1.70 3.26
CA TYR A 89 -4.21 0.44 3.47
C TYR A 89 -3.71 -0.16 2.16
N LEU A 90 -4.45 -0.05 1.07
CA LEU A 90 -3.99 -0.52 -0.24
C LEU A 90 -2.83 0.33 -0.78
N LEU A 91 -2.80 1.64 -0.54
CA LEU A 91 -1.65 2.49 -0.84
C LEU A 91 -0.42 2.07 -0.02
N ARG A 92 -0.59 1.86 1.28
CA ARG A 92 0.49 1.39 2.16
C ARG A 92 1.00 0.00 1.77
N LEU A 93 0.15 -0.85 1.21
CA LEU A 93 0.55 -2.16 0.71
C LEU A 93 1.54 -2.04 -0.46
N ALA A 94 1.39 -1.04 -1.34
CA ALA A 94 2.37 -0.78 -2.40
C ALA A 94 3.72 -0.31 -1.82
N SER A 95 3.71 0.57 -0.82
CA SER A 95 4.93 0.99 -0.10
C SER A 95 5.61 -0.19 0.59
N PHE A 96 4.83 -1.06 1.22
CA PHE A 96 5.31 -2.30 1.83
C PHE A 96 5.97 -3.23 0.79
N ALA A 97 5.37 -3.40 -0.40
CA ALA A 97 5.97 -4.17 -1.49
C ALA A 97 7.32 -3.58 -1.94
N ALA A 98 7.38 -2.27 -2.12
CA ALA A 98 8.61 -1.57 -2.50
C ALA A 98 9.72 -1.73 -1.44
N ALA A 99 9.38 -1.64 -0.16
CA ALA A 99 10.31 -1.83 0.94
C ALA A 99 10.85 -3.28 1.00
N ARG A 100 10.02 -4.29 0.75
CA ARG A 100 10.44 -5.71 0.72
C ARG A 100 11.44 -6.03 -0.39
N ARG A 101 11.44 -5.28 -1.49
CA ARG A 101 12.42 -5.46 -2.58
C ARG A 101 13.86 -5.12 -2.13
N THR A 102 14.01 -4.16 -1.25
CA THR A 102 15.31 -3.55 -0.92
C THR A 102 15.84 -3.94 0.45
N ARG A 103 14.96 -4.29 1.40
CA ARG A 103 15.34 -4.57 2.78
C ARG A 103 15.60 -6.06 3.01
N ARG A 104 16.86 -6.45 2.91
CA ARG A 104 17.29 -7.81 3.27
C ARG A 104 17.55 -7.90 4.77
N GLY A 105 17.14 -9.01 5.39
CA GLY A 105 17.38 -9.28 6.81
C GLY A 105 16.40 -8.62 7.78
N THR A 106 15.43 -7.83 7.29
CA THR A 106 14.34 -7.28 8.11
C THR A 106 13.11 -8.17 8.00
N THR A 107 12.40 -8.40 9.11
CA THR A 107 11.17 -9.21 9.12
C THR A 107 10.05 -8.48 8.40
N ASN A 108 9.12 -9.24 7.81
CA ASN A 108 7.96 -8.64 7.13
C ASN A 108 7.08 -7.84 8.10
N GLU A 109 6.98 -8.28 9.35
CA GLU A 109 6.25 -7.61 10.41
C GLU A 109 6.85 -6.22 10.71
N ALA A 110 8.18 -6.13 10.81
CA ALA A 110 8.86 -4.84 11.03
C ALA A 110 8.68 -3.90 9.83
N ILE A 111 8.79 -4.41 8.60
CA ILE A 111 8.54 -3.61 7.39
C ILE A 111 7.08 -3.16 7.34
N ALA A 112 6.13 -4.02 7.71
CA ALA A 112 4.71 -3.68 7.77
C ALA A 112 4.42 -2.57 8.79
N GLU A 113 5.02 -2.66 9.98
CA GLU A 113 4.92 -1.63 11.04
C GLU A 113 5.39 -0.27 10.53
N GLU A 114 6.59 -0.21 9.94
CA GLU A 114 7.18 1.02 9.40
C GLU A 114 6.33 1.63 8.26
N ASN A 115 5.58 0.82 7.52
CA ASN A 115 4.67 1.26 6.47
C ASN A 115 3.25 1.52 6.97
N GLY A 116 3.02 1.51 8.29
CA GLY A 116 1.73 1.78 8.90
C GLY A 116 0.72 0.65 8.73
N LEU A 117 1.17 -0.58 8.54
CA LEU A 117 0.36 -1.80 8.41
C LEU A 117 0.41 -2.70 9.66
N GLY A 118 1.19 -2.38 10.69
CA GLY A 118 1.44 -3.24 11.85
C GLY A 118 0.18 -3.73 12.56
N GLY A 119 -0.84 -2.87 12.70
CA GLY A 119 -2.10 -3.25 13.32
C GLY A 119 -2.99 -4.17 12.50
N VAL A 120 -2.79 -4.24 11.17
CA VAL A 120 -3.68 -4.91 10.22
C VAL A 120 -3.01 -6.04 9.43
N TYR A 121 -1.70 -6.02 9.30
CA TYR A 121 -0.93 -7.06 8.61
C TYR A 121 -0.89 -8.35 9.42
N ARG A 122 -1.05 -9.47 8.73
CA ARG A 122 -0.88 -10.83 9.27
C ARG A 122 -0.05 -11.64 8.29
N ARG A 123 0.96 -12.33 8.81
CA ARG A 123 1.92 -13.11 8.02
C ARG A 123 1.33 -14.37 7.40
N ALA A 124 0.36 -14.96 8.08
CA ALA A 124 -0.23 -16.23 7.65
C ALA A 124 -1.69 -16.31 8.10
N VAL A 125 -2.47 -17.10 7.40
CA VAL A 125 -3.79 -17.54 7.87
C VAL A 125 -3.63 -18.55 9.01
N SER A 126 -4.70 -18.77 9.77
CA SER A 126 -4.67 -19.79 10.84
C SER A 126 -4.50 -21.19 10.24
N PHE A 127 -3.92 -22.11 11.01
CA PHE A 127 -3.78 -23.52 10.61
C PHE A 127 -5.12 -24.14 10.19
N THR A 128 -6.21 -23.83 10.88
CA THR A 128 -7.55 -24.28 10.52
C THR A 128 -8.00 -23.73 9.18
N ALA A 129 -7.72 -22.47 8.88
CA ALA A 129 -8.03 -21.87 7.59
C ALA A 129 -7.24 -22.54 6.47
N GLU A 130 -5.95 -22.77 6.67
CA GLU A 130 -5.06 -23.40 5.70
C GLU A 130 -5.41 -24.87 5.41
N THR A 131 -5.91 -25.61 6.39
CA THR A 131 -6.22 -27.04 6.24
C THR A 131 -7.68 -27.30 5.87
N LYS A 132 -8.62 -26.67 6.57
CA LYS A 132 -10.07 -26.95 6.39
C LYS A 132 -10.72 -26.10 5.33
N TYR A 133 -10.16 -24.90 5.05
CA TYR A 133 -10.71 -23.94 4.11
C TYR A 133 -9.65 -23.49 3.09
N ALA A 134 -8.72 -24.39 2.74
CA ALA A 134 -7.62 -24.10 1.84
C ALA A 134 -8.08 -23.51 0.50
N GLU A 135 -9.20 -23.98 -0.03
CA GLU A 135 -9.79 -23.51 -1.30
C GLU A 135 -10.07 -22.01 -1.30
N ASP A 136 -10.40 -21.43 -0.14
CA ASP A 136 -10.65 -20.01 0.02
C ASP A 136 -9.38 -19.15 -0.12
N TYR A 137 -8.20 -19.76 0.05
CA TYR A 137 -6.91 -19.06 0.10
C TYR A 137 -5.96 -19.45 -1.02
N ILE A 138 -6.38 -20.36 -1.92
CA ILE A 138 -5.61 -20.79 -3.08
C ILE A 138 -6.09 -20.04 -4.33
N ALA A 139 -5.14 -19.49 -5.08
CA ALA A 139 -5.37 -18.97 -6.42
C ALA A 139 -4.24 -19.40 -7.37
N ARG A 140 -4.48 -19.33 -8.67
CA ARG A 140 -3.45 -19.62 -9.67
C ARG A 140 -2.59 -18.41 -9.93
N TRP A 141 -1.27 -18.59 -9.78
CA TRP A 141 -0.27 -17.59 -10.11
C TRP A 141 0.90 -18.25 -10.85
N ASN A 142 1.31 -17.69 -12.00
CA ASN A 142 2.39 -18.24 -12.84
C ASN A 142 2.21 -19.75 -13.16
N GLY A 143 0.99 -20.15 -13.49
CA GLY A 143 0.65 -21.52 -13.86
C GLY A 143 0.51 -22.53 -12.70
N ALA A 144 0.83 -22.14 -11.47
CA ALA A 144 0.75 -23.00 -10.29
C ALA A 144 -0.32 -22.53 -9.29
N ALA A 145 -0.89 -23.48 -8.55
CA ALA A 145 -1.71 -23.17 -7.38
C ALA A 145 -0.81 -22.66 -6.24
N ARG A 146 -1.17 -21.52 -5.67
CA ARG A 146 -0.42 -20.85 -4.59
C ARG A 146 -1.35 -20.50 -3.46
N ILE A 147 -0.84 -20.59 -2.23
CA ILE A 147 -1.54 -20.13 -1.03
C ILE A 147 -1.26 -18.64 -0.84
N PHE A 148 -2.32 -17.86 -0.73
CA PHE A 148 -2.29 -16.43 -0.43
C PHE A 148 -2.49 -16.22 1.07
N GLY A 149 -1.49 -16.61 1.86
CA GLY A 149 -1.56 -16.66 3.32
C GLY A 149 -1.33 -15.33 4.00
N GLU A 150 -0.45 -14.47 3.45
CA GLU A 150 -0.27 -13.12 3.98
C GLU A 150 -1.53 -12.30 3.74
N HIS A 151 -1.94 -11.48 4.71
CA HIS A 151 -3.16 -10.69 4.53
C HIS A 151 -3.20 -9.42 5.37
N LEU A 152 -3.99 -8.46 4.90
CA LEU A 152 -4.49 -7.35 5.70
C LEU A 152 -5.87 -7.71 6.23
N THR A 153 -6.12 -7.44 7.50
CA THR A 153 -7.46 -7.56 8.10
C THR A 153 -7.84 -6.24 8.75
N VAL A 154 -8.91 -5.64 8.28
CA VAL A 154 -9.47 -4.40 8.81
C VAL A 154 -10.78 -4.73 9.52
N GLY A 155 -10.89 -4.30 10.77
CA GLY A 155 -12.06 -4.58 11.60
C GLY A 155 -12.06 -5.99 12.23
N PHE A 156 -12.89 -6.17 13.24
CA PHE A 156 -13.01 -7.40 14.04
C PHE A 156 -14.43 -7.94 14.09
N SER A 157 -15.33 -7.35 13.31
CA SER A 157 -16.75 -7.66 13.35
C SER A 157 -17.10 -8.79 12.38
N VAL A 158 -18.12 -9.59 12.73
CA VAL A 158 -18.82 -10.47 11.77
C VAL A 158 -19.64 -9.67 10.75
N ASN A 159 -19.80 -8.37 10.97
CA ASN A 159 -20.50 -7.48 10.04
C ASN A 159 -19.59 -7.14 8.86
N ASN A 160 -19.94 -7.62 7.68
CA ASN A 160 -19.16 -7.43 6.44
C ASN A 160 -19.00 -5.95 6.05
N ALA A 161 -19.89 -5.05 6.49
CA ALA A 161 -19.73 -3.61 6.26
C ALA A 161 -18.61 -2.97 7.10
N ARG A 162 -18.17 -3.65 8.17
CA ARG A 162 -17.12 -3.18 9.08
C ARG A 162 -15.87 -4.02 9.05
N CYS A 163 -15.84 -5.07 8.26
CA CYS A 163 -14.71 -5.99 8.18
C CYS A 163 -14.32 -6.24 6.73
N PHE A 164 -13.02 -6.14 6.46
CA PHE A 164 -12.45 -6.35 5.14
C PHE A 164 -11.14 -7.10 5.26
N SER A 165 -10.86 -7.99 4.32
CA SER A 165 -9.55 -8.62 4.21
C SER A 165 -9.03 -8.61 2.76
N ALA A 166 -7.72 -8.49 2.62
CA ALA A 166 -7.01 -8.66 1.37
C ALA A 166 -5.91 -9.69 1.57
N HIS A 167 -6.03 -10.83 0.91
CA HIS A 167 -5.07 -11.93 0.97
C HIS A 167 -4.12 -11.86 -0.21
N PHE A 168 -2.83 -11.99 0.05
CA PHE A 168 -1.78 -11.81 -0.94
C PHE A 168 -0.58 -12.72 -0.71
N LEU A 169 0.28 -12.77 -1.69
CA LEU A 169 1.64 -13.28 -1.58
C LEU A 169 2.63 -12.23 -2.13
N PHE A 170 3.87 -12.33 -1.72
CA PHE A 170 4.96 -11.58 -2.34
C PHE A 170 5.66 -12.45 -3.37
N ASP A 171 5.57 -12.08 -4.64
CA ASP A 171 6.28 -12.75 -5.71
C ASP A 171 7.71 -12.21 -5.81
N GLN A 172 8.67 -13.01 -5.37
CA GLN A 172 10.08 -12.62 -5.35
C GLN A 172 10.67 -12.38 -6.75
N HIS A 173 10.11 -13.04 -7.78
CA HIS A 173 10.61 -12.88 -9.14
C HIS A 173 10.28 -11.50 -9.71
N SER A 174 9.04 -11.07 -9.59
CA SER A 174 8.60 -9.73 -10.03
C SER A 174 8.86 -8.63 -9.00
N GLY A 175 9.09 -9.00 -7.74
CA GLY A 175 9.17 -8.07 -6.60
C GLY A 175 7.83 -7.42 -6.27
N LYS A 176 6.71 -8.00 -6.69
CA LYS A 176 5.36 -7.45 -6.48
C LYS A 176 4.59 -8.23 -5.41
N ILE A 177 3.68 -7.53 -4.77
CA ILE A 177 2.58 -8.17 -4.06
C ILE A 177 1.53 -8.57 -5.08
N VAL A 178 1.05 -9.80 -4.97
CA VAL A 178 -0.04 -10.34 -5.79
C VAL A 178 -1.24 -10.56 -4.88
N ILE A 179 -2.31 -9.82 -5.08
CA ILE A 179 -3.55 -9.95 -4.30
C ILE A 179 -4.42 -11.02 -4.96
N GLY A 180 -4.65 -12.12 -4.25
CA GLY A 180 -5.44 -13.25 -4.72
C GLY A 180 -6.91 -13.19 -4.32
N ARG A 181 -7.23 -12.52 -3.22
CA ARG A 181 -8.58 -12.40 -2.69
C ARG A 181 -8.77 -11.08 -1.96
N MET A 182 -9.94 -10.49 -2.11
CA MET A 182 -10.38 -9.29 -1.37
C MET A 182 -11.84 -9.43 -0.95
N GLY A 183 -12.26 -8.64 0.02
CA GLY A 183 -13.65 -8.52 0.44
C GLY A 183 -13.90 -9.00 1.87
N LYS A 184 -15.00 -9.73 2.09
CA LYS A 184 -15.38 -10.21 3.43
C LYS A 184 -14.29 -11.06 4.06
N HIS A 185 -14.19 -11.04 5.37
CA HIS A 185 -13.28 -11.92 6.10
C HIS A 185 -13.54 -13.38 5.70
N GLY A 186 -12.46 -14.10 5.36
CA GLY A 186 -12.56 -15.52 4.99
C GLY A 186 -13.14 -16.37 6.14
N CYS A 187 -13.64 -17.55 5.79
CA CYS A 187 -14.09 -18.52 6.79
C CYS A 187 -12.94 -18.87 7.73
N CYS A 188 -12.97 -18.31 8.91
CA CYS A 188 -12.24 -18.84 10.06
C CYS A 188 -13.28 -19.37 11.03
N THR A 189 -13.18 -20.62 11.43
CA THR A 189 -13.98 -21.11 12.55
C THR A 189 -13.55 -20.31 13.79
N ARG A 190 -14.30 -19.26 14.11
CA ARG A 190 -14.41 -18.89 15.51
C ARG A 190 -15.23 -19.99 16.13
N SER A 191 -14.59 -20.82 16.95
CA SER A 191 -15.28 -21.61 17.93
C SER A 191 -16.20 -20.67 18.69
N ASN A 192 -17.52 -20.87 18.55
CA ASN A 192 -18.48 -20.33 19.49
C ASN A 192 -18.13 -20.94 20.84
N SER A 193 -17.48 -20.20 21.70
CA SER A 193 -17.42 -20.40 23.15
C SER A 193 -18.22 -19.33 23.81
#